data_da6fa214ad3677037b4bb75103bb8d95
#
_entry.id   da6fa214ad3677037b4bb75103bb8d95
#
_cell.length_a   1.000
_cell.length_b   1.000
_cell.length_c   1.000
_cell.angle_alpha   90.00
_cell.angle_beta   90.00
_cell.angle_gamma   90.00
#
_symmetry.space_group_name_H-M   'P 1'
#
loop_
_entity.id
_entity.type
_entity.pdbx_description
1 polymer ?
#
loop_
_entity_poly.entity_id
_entity_poly.type
_entity_poly.pdbx_seq_one_letter_code
_entity_poly.pdbx_strand_id
1 'polypeptide(L)'
;MAAAAFETPKVKPYPVIPLVAAGAMAHSRPFVANAAIQQNIGFPGELAEGWEERAIAKMGELLGKYRSLRVYMDACVHCGACSDKCHYYLGTGDPKNMPVARQDLMRKVYRRYFTF
;
A
#
# COMPACT_ATOMS: atom_id res chain seq x y z
N MET A 1 4.27 -16.10 -50.50
CA MET A 1 3.82 -16.55 -49.15
C MET A 1 3.08 -15.39 -48.54
N ALA A 2 1.75 -15.45 -48.48
CA ALA A 2 0.93 -14.41 -47.84
C ALA A 2 1.06 -14.55 -46.32
N ALA A 3 1.45 -13.47 -45.67
CA ALA A 3 1.51 -13.42 -44.20
C ALA A 3 0.08 -13.63 -43.66
N ALA A 4 -0.12 -14.65 -42.84
CA ALA A 4 -1.38 -14.87 -42.16
C ALA A 4 -1.66 -13.65 -41.27
N ALA A 5 -2.81 -12.99 -41.53
CA ALA A 5 -3.24 -11.87 -40.71
C ALA A 5 -3.46 -12.36 -39.26
N PHE A 6 -2.75 -11.77 -38.34
CA PHE A 6 -2.89 -12.04 -36.91
C PHE A 6 -4.28 -11.52 -36.46
N GLU A 7 -5.23 -12.42 -36.27
CA GLU A 7 -6.51 -12.04 -35.68
C GLU A 7 -6.32 -11.76 -34.19
N THR A 8 -6.50 -10.51 -33.81
CA THR A 8 -6.54 -10.14 -32.40
C THR A 8 -7.71 -10.86 -31.71
N PRO A 9 -7.47 -11.62 -30.63
CA PRO A 9 -8.55 -12.30 -29.94
C PRO A 9 -9.58 -11.29 -29.44
N LYS A 10 -10.85 -11.55 -29.77
CA LYS A 10 -11.97 -10.74 -29.29
C LYS A 10 -12.04 -10.89 -27.76
N VAL A 11 -11.46 -9.94 -27.06
CA VAL A 11 -11.57 -9.87 -25.59
C VAL A 11 -13.04 -9.61 -25.26
N LYS A 12 -13.68 -10.54 -24.54
CA LYS A 12 -15.02 -10.29 -24.01
C LYS A 12 -14.93 -9.07 -23.08
N PRO A 13 -15.83 -8.07 -23.23
CA PRO A 13 -15.83 -6.95 -22.30
C PRO A 13 -15.97 -7.51 -20.88
N TYR A 14 -15.06 -7.11 -19.98
CA TYR A 14 -15.20 -7.43 -18.57
C TYR A 14 -16.56 -6.92 -18.08
N PRO A 15 -17.30 -7.71 -17.28
CA PRO A 15 -18.50 -7.19 -16.66
C PRO A 15 -18.11 -5.93 -15.89
N VAL A 16 -18.71 -4.81 -16.27
CA VAL A 16 -18.56 -3.56 -15.51
C VAL A 16 -19.08 -3.86 -14.11
N ILE A 17 -18.17 -3.99 -13.16
CA ILE A 17 -18.56 -4.05 -11.75
C ILE A 17 -19.23 -2.72 -11.47
N PRO A 18 -20.54 -2.69 -11.14
CA PRO A 18 -21.21 -1.44 -10.85
C PRO A 18 -20.40 -0.72 -9.79
N LEU A 19 -19.93 0.48 -10.09
CA LEU A 19 -19.36 1.38 -9.10
C LEU A 19 -20.35 1.41 -7.95
N VAL A 20 -19.91 0.99 -6.76
CA VAL A 20 -20.70 1.08 -5.55
C VAL A 20 -21.26 2.49 -5.53
N ALA A 21 -22.59 2.62 -5.56
CA ALA A 21 -23.24 3.91 -5.64
C ALA A 21 -22.61 4.83 -4.59
N ALA A 22 -22.26 6.06 -4.98
CA ALA A 22 -21.59 7.01 -4.09
C ALA A 22 -22.28 7.17 -2.72
N GLY A 23 -23.60 6.90 -2.65
CA GLY A 23 -24.37 6.84 -1.41
C GLY A 23 -24.06 5.67 -0.47
N ALA A 24 -23.52 4.54 -0.97
CA ALA A 24 -23.18 3.42 -0.11
C ALA A 24 -21.94 3.70 0.77
N MET A 25 -21.07 4.61 0.32
CA MET A 25 -19.93 5.06 1.10
C MET A 25 -20.30 6.09 2.17
N ALA A 26 -21.41 6.80 2.01
CA ALA A 26 -21.90 7.79 2.97
C ALA A 26 -22.33 7.18 4.32
N HIS A 27 -22.49 5.86 4.37
CA HIS A 27 -22.90 5.12 5.58
C HIS A 27 -21.76 4.33 6.23
N SER A 28 -20.55 4.37 5.68
CA SER A 28 -19.39 3.83 6.39
C SER A 28 -19.16 4.69 7.62
N ARG A 29 -19.66 4.23 8.76
CA ARG A 29 -19.32 4.87 10.04
C ARG A 29 -17.80 4.85 10.18
N PRO A 30 -17.18 5.97 10.59
CA PRO A 30 -15.75 5.94 10.88
C PRO A 30 -15.48 4.77 11.82
N PHE A 31 -14.47 4.00 11.52
CA PHE A 31 -14.06 2.86 12.34
C PHE A 31 -13.76 3.40 13.75
N VAL A 32 -14.61 3.05 14.69
CA VAL A 32 -14.33 3.32 16.11
C VAL A 32 -13.58 2.09 16.62
N ALA A 33 -12.32 2.28 16.91
CA ALA A 33 -11.49 1.21 17.44
C ALA A 33 -12.06 0.70 18.76
N ASN A 34 -12.16 -0.62 18.91
CA ASN A 34 -12.59 -1.22 20.16
C ASN A 34 -11.45 -1.07 21.19
N ALA A 35 -11.68 -0.29 22.24
CA ALA A 35 -10.68 0.00 23.27
C ALA A 35 -10.14 -1.28 23.94
N ALA A 36 -10.97 -2.29 24.15
CA ALA A 36 -10.54 -3.56 24.75
C ALA A 36 -9.58 -4.33 23.82
N ILE A 37 -9.86 -4.33 22.50
CA ILE A 37 -8.98 -4.95 21.51
C ILE A 37 -7.66 -4.18 21.44
N GLN A 38 -7.72 -2.85 21.41
CA GLN A 38 -6.51 -2.02 21.40
C GLN A 38 -5.63 -2.27 22.62
N GLN A 39 -6.24 -2.34 23.79
CA GLN A 39 -5.52 -2.62 25.02
C GLN A 39 -4.87 -4.01 25.01
N ASN A 40 -5.58 -5.03 24.52
CA ASN A 40 -5.05 -6.39 24.42
C ASN A 40 -3.87 -6.53 23.45
N ILE A 41 -3.85 -5.77 22.38
CA ILE A 41 -2.73 -5.74 21.42
C ILE A 41 -1.67 -4.69 21.76
N GLY A 42 -1.84 -3.97 22.88
CA GLY A 42 -0.91 -2.92 23.32
C GLY A 42 -0.91 -1.68 22.41
N PHE A 43 -2.02 -1.40 21.73
CA PHE A 43 -2.12 -0.27 20.80
C PHE A 43 -3.22 0.74 21.20
N PRO A 44 -2.99 2.05 21.12
CA PRO A 44 -1.68 2.65 20.93
C PRO A 44 -0.90 2.58 22.23
N GLY A 45 0.23 1.90 22.23
CA GLY A 45 1.21 2.07 23.28
C GLY A 45 1.80 3.48 23.23
N GLU A 46 2.28 3.96 24.32
CA GLU A 46 3.19 5.10 24.29
C GLU A 46 4.41 4.72 23.47
N LEU A 47 4.80 5.57 22.54
CA LEU A 47 6.02 5.35 21.77
C LEU A 47 7.20 5.41 22.75
N ALA A 48 8.06 4.41 22.68
CA ALA A 48 9.25 4.39 23.51
C ALA A 48 10.11 5.64 23.27
N GLU A 49 10.72 6.16 24.33
CA GLU A 49 11.65 7.29 24.21
C GLU A 49 12.73 6.99 23.17
N GLY A 50 13.01 7.95 22.27
CA GLY A 50 13.97 7.79 21.19
C GLY A 50 13.55 6.78 20.11
N TRP A 51 12.26 6.50 19.96
CA TRP A 51 11.75 5.50 18.99
C TRP A 51 12.15 5.82 17.55
N GLU A 52 12.24 7.10 17.16
CA GLU A 52 12.59 7.50 15.80
C GLU A 52 14.02 7.06 15.46
N GLU A 53 14.97 7.36 16.33
CA GLU A 53 16.37 6.98 16.15
C GLU A 53 16.53 5.45 16.13
N ARG A 54 15.84 4.76 17.01
CA ARG A 54 15.83 3.30 17.06
C ARG A 54 15.22 2.69 15.80
N ALA A 55 14.15 3.26 15.28
CA ALA A 55 13.52 2.81 14.03
C ALA A 55 14.45 3.01 12.84
N ILE A 56 15.12 4.17 12.73
CA ILE A 56 16.09 4.46 11.68
C ILE A 56 17.29 3.51 11.77
N ALA A 57 17.85 3.33 12.97
CA ALA A 57 18.96 2.41 13.18
C ALA A 57 18.57 0.97 12.78
N LYS A 58 17.39 0.52 13.18
CA LYS A 58 16.90 -0.81 12.81
C LYS A 58 16.66 -0.97 11.32
N MET A 59 16.13 0.06 10.66
CA MET A 59 16.01 0.06 9.20
C MET A 59 17.38 -0.07 8.53
N GLY A 60 18.39 0.66 9.00
CA GLY A 60 19.77 0.56 8.49
C GLY A 60 20.36 -0.84 8.64
N GLU A 61 20.19 -1.46 9.81
CA GLU A 61 20.61 -2.85 10.07
C GLU A 61 19.94 -3.82 9.08
N LEU A 62 18.62 -3.71 8.91
CA LEU A 62 17.87 -4.58 8.02
C LEU A 62 18.24 -4.39 6.54
N LEU A 63 18.48 -3.16 6.11
CA LEU A 63 18.94 -2.85 4.76
C LEU A 63 20.35 -3.40 4.48
N GLY A 64 21.21 -3.44 5.50
CA GLY A 64 22.52 -4.08 5.41
C GLY A 64 22.44 -5.60 5.35
N LYS A 65 21.52 -6.19 6.10
CA LYS A 65 21.34 -7.63 6.21
C LYS A 65 20.58 -8.26 5.04
N TYR A 66 19.55 -7.57 4.54
CA TYR A 66 18.64 -8.10 3.53
C TYR A 66 18.67 -7.26 2.24
N ARG A 67 19.34 -7.78 1.22
CA ARG A 67 19.34 -7.15 -0.11
C ARG A 67 17.94 -7.03 -0.70
N SER A 68 17.08 -8.01 -0.43
CA SER A 68 15.67 -8.01 -0.88
C SER A 68 14.89 -6.80 -0.39
N LEU A 69 15.18 -6.30 0.81
CA LEU A 69 14.53 -5.11 1.32
C LEU A 69 14.88 -3.86 0.50
N ARG A 70 16.14 -3.70 0.08
CA ARG A 70 16.55 -2.62 -0.83
C ARG A 70 15.82 -2.72 -2.17
N VAL A 71 15.84 -3.91 -2.76
CA VAL A 71 15.14 -4.16 -4.03
C VAL A 71 13.66 -3.81 -3.91
N TYR A 72 13.02 -4.23 -2.82
CA TYR A 72 11.62 -3.89 -2.55
C TYR A 72 11.38 -2.37 -2.46
N MET A 73 12.25 -1.64 -1.77
CA MET A 73 12.13 -0.19 -1.64
C MET A 73 12.35 0.55 -2.97
N ASP A 74 13.18 0.00 -3.86
CA ASP A 74 13.53 0.64 -5.14
C ASP A 74 12.66 0.17 -6.31
N ALA A 75 12.03 -1.02 -6.21
CA ALA A 75 11.28 -1.61 -7.32
C ALA A 75 9.98 -0.87 -7.69
N CYS A 76 9.40 -0.10 -6.78
CA CYS A 76 8.14 0.58 -7.04
C CYS A 76 8.32 1.80 -7.95
N VAL A 77 7.70 1.75 -9.12
CA VAL A 77 7.69 2.83 -10.12
C VAL A 77 6.47 3.74 -10.04
N HIS A 78 5.67 3.64 -8.99
CA HIS A 78 4.45 4.43 -8.76
C HIS A 78 3.40 4.33 -9.86
N CYS A 79 3.31 3.20 -10.56
CA CYS A 79 2.34 3.01 -11.63
C CYS A 79 0.87 2.95 -11.16
N GLY A 80 0.61 2.79 -9.85
CA GLY A 80 -0.74 2.75 -9.28
C GLY A 80 -1.51 1.45 -9.48
N ALA A 81 -1.01 0.50 -10.27
CA ALA A 81 -1.71 -0.75 -10.61
C ALA A 81 -2.10 -1.60 -9.40
N CYS A 82 -1.40 -1.47 -8.29
CA CYS A 82 -1.74 -2.16 -7.03
C CYS A 82 -3.03 -1.62 -6.39
N SER A 83 -3.47 -0.41 -6.75
CA SER A 83 -4.67 0.22 -6.17
C SER A 83 -5.95 -0.38 -6.73
N ASP A 84 -5.95 -0.79 -8.00
CA ASP A 84 -7.12 -1.36 -8.68
C ASP A 84 -7.60 -2.68 -8.07
N LYS A 85 -6.73 -3.37 -7.35
CA LYS A 85 -7.01 -4.66 -6.71
C LYS A 85 -7.00 -4.59 -5.19
N CYS A 86 -6.74 -3.43 -4.64
CA CYS A 86 -6.67 -3.26 -3.18
C CYS A 86 -8.07 -3.09 -2.59
N HIS A 87 -8.54 -4.11 -1.88
CA HIS A 87 -9.84 -4.06 -1.22
C HIS A 87 -9.96 -2.94 -0.16
N TYR A 88 -8.87 -2.56 0.50
CA TYR A 88 -8.88 -1.42 1.42
C TYR A 88 -9.11 -0.10 0.70
N TYR A 89 -8.43 0.12 -0.42
CA TYR A 89 -8.62 1.33 -1.21
C TYR A 89 -10.01 1.36 -1.87
N LEU A 90 -10.42 0.24 -2.48
CA LEU A 90 -11.73 0.14 -3.13
C LEU A 90 -12.89 0.28 -2.13
N GLY A 91 -12.73 -0.25 -0.92
CA GLY A 91 -13.76 -0.19 0.12
C GLY A 91 -13.86 1.18 0.80
N THR A 92 -12.78 1.95 0.88
CA THR A 92 -12.75 3.23 1.60
C THR A 92 -12.76 4.44 0.68
N GLY A 93 -12.28 4.32 -0.54
CA GLY A 93 -12.05 5.44 -1.45
C GLY A 93 -10.96 6.42 -0.97
N ASP A 94 -10.31 6.15 0.16
CA ASP A 94 -9.29 7.02 0.74
C ASP A 94 -7.92 6.75 0.07
N PRO A 95 -7.32 7.76 -0.60
CA PRO A 95 -6.00 7.63 -1.20
C PRO A 95 -4.89 7.18 -0.25
N LYS A 96 -5.03 7.44 1.05
CA LYS A 96 -4.08 6.97 2.08
C LYS A 96 -4.05 5.45 2.20
N ASN A 97 -5.12 4.77 1.78
CA ASN A 97 -5.23 3.32 1.80
C ASN A 97 -4.68 2.65 0.53
N MET A 98 -4.22 3.43 -0.45
CA MET A 98 -3.53 2.88 -1.62
C MET A 98 -2.24 2.18 -1.18
N PRO A 99 -1.95 0.97 -1.68
CA PRO A 99 -0.71 0.27 -1.33
C PRO A 99 0.54 1.08 -1.63
N VAL A 100 0.57 1.77 -2.77
CA VAL A 100 1.68 2.66 -3.15
C VAL A 100 1.86 3.81 -2.15
N ALA A 101 0.78 4.44 -1.70
CA ALA A 101 0.84 5.55 -0.75
C ALA A 101 1.40 5.09 0.62
N ARG A 102 0.99 3.92 1.09
CA ARG A 102 1.53 3.33 2.32
C ARG A 102 3.01 2.96 2.21
N GLN A 103 3.41 2.42 1.07
CA GLN A 103 4.81 2.13 0.80
C GLN A 103 5.66 3.39 0.74
N ASP A 104 5.12 4.47 0.19
CA ASP A 104 5.82 5.75 0.08
C ASP A 104 6.19 6.37 1.41
N LEU A 105 5.42 6.13 2.46
CA LEU A 105 5.79 6.56 3.81
C LEU A 105 7.14 5.97 4.22
N MET A 106 7.32 4.67 4.03
CA MET A 106 8.58 3.99 4.32
C MET A 106 9.70 4.42 3.36
N ARG A 107 9.38 4.57 2.07
CA ARG A 107 10.35 5.02 1.06
C ARG A 107 10.86 6.44 1.30
N LYS A 108 10.03 7.33 1.83
CA LYS A 108 10.48 8.69 2.21
C LYS A 108 11.54 8.62 3.30
N VAL A 109 11.36 7.78 4.32
CA VAL A 109 12.37 7.55 5.34
C VAL A 109 13.63 6.91 4.73
N TYR A 110 13.46 5.84 3.95
CA TYR A 110 14.56 5.17 3.26
C TYR A 110 15.38 6.15 2.41
N ARG A 111 14.72 6.94 1.57
CA ARG A 111 15.40 7.91 0.69
C ARG A 111 16.11 9.01 1.47
N ARG A 112 15.50 9.47 2.56
CA ARG A 112 16.08 10.55 3.36
C ARG A 112 17.36 10.13 4.09
N TYR A 113 17.45 8.90 4.56
CA TYR A 113 18.54 8.47 5.45
C TYR A 113 19.50 7.45 4.84
N PHE A 114 19.13 6.78 3.76
CA PHE A 114 19.90 5.64 3.23
C PHE A 114 20.20 5.72 1.72
N THR A 115 19.71 6.74 1.03
CA THR A 115 20.04 6.98 -0.38
C THR A 115 20.57 8.40 -0.54
N PHE A 116 21.46 8.57 -1.55
CA PHE A 116 22.04 9.87 -1.90
C PHE A 116 21.12 10.63 -2.83
#